data_ddb18e5e78acfa34bfe5dd4a61d97539
#
_entry.id   ddb18e5e78acfa34bfe5dd4a61d97539
#
_cell.length_a   1.000
_cell.length_b   1.000
_cell.length_c   1.000
_cell.angle_alpha   90.00
_cell.angle_beta   90.00
_cell.angle_gamma   90.00
#
_symmetry.space_group_name_H-M   'P 1'
#
loop_
_entity.id
_entity.type
_entity.pdbx_description
1 polymer ?
#
loop_
_entity_poly.entity_id
_entity_poly.type
_entity_poly.pdbx_seq_one_letter_code
_entity_poly.pdbx_strand_id
1 'polypeptide(L)'
;IGLTTNMLISHAEEFHGKTEIVSVDVKGARRRTSWGEVGSRSRKLSSALVKLGLKKGDRVGTIAPNTSEHLELLYAISGFGGVAHTINPRLFPDEVVYIINHACDRILFVDPAYVGILIGHRHLFESVERIYITGPKQNEIAARMNGFEFLVDLLEKGDPDYAWPELDEEDAAVVCYTSGTTGDPKGVLYSHKSIVVHASVVSLPDSFCLSATDTVMPVVPMFHVNAWGIPYASAMVGSRLILPGPNLDGQSLIGLMNEAGVTMA
;
A
#
# COMPACT_ATOMS: atom_id res chain seq x y z
N ILE A 1 1.39 -14.81 20.52
CA ILE A 1 0.99 -14.20 19.22
C ILE A 1 1.71 -12.86 19.15
N GLY A 2 2.61 -12.70 18.18
CA GLY A 2 3.32 -11.43 17.96
C GLY A 2 2.39 -10.36 17.38
N LEU A 3 2.65 -9.09 17.70
CA LEU A 3 1.93 -7.93 17.17
C LEU A 3 2.38 -7.64 15.74
N THR A 4 1.82 -8.35 14.75
CA THR A 4 2.22 -8.23 13.35
C THR A 4 1.09 -7.68 12.46
N THR A 5 1.44 -7.11 11.31
CA THR A 5 0.45 -6.67 10.32
C THR A 5 -0.39 -7.84 9.80
N ASN A 6 0.17 -9.06 9.78
CA ASN A 6 -0.57 -10.28 9.43
C ASN A 6 -1.74 -10.54 10.36
N MET A 7 -1.57 -10.26 11.67
CA MET A 7 -2.65 -10.38 12.65
C MET A 7 -3.81 -9.45 12.30
N LEU A 8 -3.51 -8.20 11.91
CA LEU A 8 -4.55 -7.21 11.57
C LEU A 8 -5.38 -7.64 10.36
N ILE A 9 -4.72 -8.02 9.27
CA ILE A 9 -5.44 -8.40 8.05
C ILE A 9 -6.16 -9.74 8.20
N SER A 10 -5.60 -10.70 8.95
CA SER A 10 -6.27 -11.97 9.24
C SER A 10 -7.52 -11.75 10.10
N HIS A 11 -7.45 -10.86 11.10
CA HIS A 11 -8.62 -10.45 11.89
C HIS A 11 -9.70 -9.81 11.01
N ALA A 12 -9.32 -8.84 10.16
CA ALA A 12 -10.28 -8.19 9.26
C ALA A 12 -10.94 -9.19 8.30
N GLU A 13 -10.19 -10.15 7.78
CA GLU A 13 -10.68 -11.19 6.89
C GLU A 13 -11.68 -12.13 7.59
N GLU A 14 -11.36 -12.56 8.81
CA GLU A 14 -12.17 -13.52 9.56
C GLU A 14 -13.47 -12.91 10.10
N PHE A 15 -13.38 -11.72 10.70
CA PHE A 15 -14.51 -11.11 11.43
C PHE A 15 -15.24 -10.03 10.62
N HIS A 16 -14.57 -9.42 9.63
CA HIS A 16 -15.08 -8.31 8.83
C HIS A 16 -14.95 -8.55 7.32
N GLY A 17 -14.79 -9.79 6.90
CA GLY A 17 -14.50 -10.17 5.53
C GLY A 17 -15.49 -9.67 4.48
N LYS A 18 -16.72 -9.36 4.86
CA LYS A 18 -17.76 -8.80 3.97
C LYS A 18 -17.80 -7.27 3.97
N THR A 19 -17.10 -6.60 4.88
CA THR A 19 -17.08 -5.13 4.91
C THR A 19 -16.43 -4.59 3.66
N GLU A 20 -17.14 -3.68 2.99
CA GLU A 20 -16.78 -3.14 1.68
C GLU A 20 -15.60 -2.18 1.76
N ILE A 21 -14.76 -2.23 0.75
CA ILE A 21 -13.72 -1.26 0.46
C ILE A 21 -13.96 -0.74 -0.97
N VAL A 22 -14.08 0.57 -1.12
CA VAL A 22 -14.26 1.23 -2.43
C VAL A 22 -12.98 1.97 -2.78
N SER A 23 -12.49 1.76 -3.99
CA SER A 23 -11.30 2.45 -4.52
C SER A 23 -11.66 3.13 -5.83
N VAL A 24 -11.13 4.33 -6.04
CA VAL A 24 -11.35 5.13 -7.23
C VAL A 24 -10.09 5.17 -8.07
N ASP A 25 -10.18 4.90 -9.36
CA ASP A 25 -9.05 4.99 -10.28
C ASP A 25 -8.88 6.41 -10.86
N VAL A 26 -7.84 6.61 -11.67
CA VAL A 26 -7.54 7.91 -12.31
C VAL A 26 -8.67 8.40 -13.24
N LYS A 27 -9.51 7.51 -13.75
CA LYS A 27 -10.65 7.83 -14.61
C LYS A 27 -11.94 8.07 -13.82
N GLY A 28 -11.89 7.94 -12.48
CA GLY A 28 -13.06 8.04 -11.62
C GLY A 28 -13.89 6.76 -11.54
N ALA A 29 -13.43 5.65 -12.14
CA ALA A 29 -14.13 4.38 -12.05
C ALA A 29 -13.95 3.78 -10.64
N ARG A 30 -15.03 3.20 -10.11
CA ARG A 30 -15.06 2.62 -8.76
C ARG A 30 -14.83 1.12 -8.82
N ARG A 31 -13.81 0.67 -8.13
CA ARG A 31 -13.60 -0.74 -7.83
C ARG A 31 -14.12 -1.02 -6.42
N ARG A 32 -14.98 -2.02 -6.30
CA ARG A 32 -15.49 -2.51 -5.01
C ARG A 32 -14.80 -3.81 -4.68
N THR A 33 -14.35 -3.93 -3.46
CA THR A 33 -13.72 -5.13 -2.89
C THR A 33 -14.13 -5.23 -1.41
N SER A 34 -13.56 -6.16 -0.67
CA SER A 34 -13.85 -6.37 0.74
C SER A 34 -12.57 -6.69 1.52
N TRP A 35 -12.62 -6.65 2.86
CA TRP A 35 -11.48 -7.09 3.67
C TRP A 35 -11.09 -8.55 3.39
N GLY A 36 -12.07 -9.42 3.14
CA GLY A 36 -11.80 -10.81 2.75
C GLY A 36 -11.04 -10.93 1.44
N GLU A 37 -11.41 -10.14 0.44
CA GLU A 37 -10.71 -10.14 -0.85
C GLU A 37 -9.32 -9.49 -0.73
N VAL A 38 -9.18 -8.40 0.02
CA VAL A 38 -7.86 -7.78 0.28
C VAL A 38 -6.92 -8.77 0.96
N GLY A 39 -7.39 -9.48 2.01
CA GLY A 39 -6.59 -10.51 2.69
C GLY A 39 -6.14 -11.62 1.76
N SER A 40 -7.07 -12.20 1.01
CA SER A 40 -6.80 -13.27 0.04
C SER A 40 -5.81 -12.83 -1.04
N ARG A 41 -6.01 -11.64 -1.62
CA ARG A 41 -5.13 -11.11 -2.67
C ARG A 41 -3.75 -10.75 -2.14
N SER A 42 -3.68 -10.24 -0.90
CA SER A 42 -2.40 -9.97 -0.23
C SER A 42 -1.59 -11.25 -0.02
N ARG A 43 -2.23 -12.37 0.41
CA ARG A 43 -1.55 -13.68 0.50
C ARG A 43 -1.04 -14.16 -0.86
N LYS A 44 -1.87 -14.07 -1.89
CA LYS A 44 -1.44 -14.41 -3.25
C LYS A 44 -0.24 -13.62 -3.71
N LEU A 45 -0.24 -12.30 -3.47
CA LEU A 45 0.89 -11.42 -3.79
C LEU A 45 2.14 -11.80 -2.99
N SER A 46 2.02 -12.04 -1.67
CA SER A 46 3.14 -12.51 -0.84
C SER A 46 3.77 -13.77 -1.44
N SER A 47 2.95 -14.77 -1.77
CA SER A 47 3.41 -15.99 -2.43
C SER A 47 4.16 -15.72 -3.73
N ALA A 48 3.61 -14.86 -4.58
CA ALA A 48 4.23 -14.51 -5.86
C ALA A 48 5.58 -13.80 -5.67
N LEU A 49 5.67 -12.88 -4.70
CA LEU A 49 6.91 -12.16 -4.36
C LEU A 49 7.99 -13.11 -3.84
N VAL A 50 7.62 -14.05 -2.97
CA VAL A 50 8.54 -15.10 -2.48
C VAL A 50 9.02 -16.00 -3.62
N LYS A 51 8.13 -16.39 -4.56
CA LYS A 51 8.50 -17.15 -5.78
C LYS A 51 9.44 -16.38 -6.70
N LEU A 52 9.43 -15.05 -6.68
CA LEU A 52 10.41 -14.21 -7.38
C LEU A 52 11.77 -14.14 -6.67
N GLY A 53 11.91 -14.77 -5.50
CA GLY A 53 13.15 -14.83 -4.73
C GLY A 53 13.32 -13.71 -3.70
N LEU A 54 12.25 -12.97 -3.38
CA LEU A 54 12.30 -12.02 -2.27
C LEU A 54 12.35 -12.75 -0.94
N LYS A 55 13.06 -12.15 0.01
CA LYS A 55 13.29 -12.68 1.35
C LYS A 55 12.88 -11.66 2.41
N LYS A 56 12.76 -12.12 3.64
CA LYS A 56 12.59 -11.25 4.81
C LYS A 56 13.63 -10.13 4.81
N GLY A 57 13.15 -8.90 5.02
CA GLY A 57 13.96 -7.68 5.03
C GLY A 57 14.21 -7.06 3.65
N ASP A 58 13.84 -7.71 2.53
CA ASP A 58 13.92 -7.08 1.22
C ASP A 58 12.91 -5.91 1.11
N ARG A 59 13.35 -4.79 0.51
CA ARG A 59 12.48 -3.63 0.29
C ARG A 59 11.80 -3.74 -1.05
N VAL A 60 10.51 -3.37 -1.03
CA VAL A 60 9.67 -3.31 -2.21
C VAL A 60 9.03 -1.93 -2.27
N GLY A 61 9.37 -1.15 -3.30
CA GLY A 61 8.88 0.20 -3.47
C GLY A 61 7.47 0.24 -4.06
N THR A 62 6.65 1.16 -3.57
CA THR A 62 5.30 1.45 -4.10
C THR A 62 5.17 2.93 -4.42
N ILE A 63 4.81 3.26 -5.66
CA ILE A 63 4.50 4.62 -6.13
C ILE A 63 3.03 4.62 -6.53
N ALA A 64 2.15 4.81 -5.56
CA ALA A 64 0.71 4.64 -5.77
C ALA A 64 -0.11 5.60 -4.90
N PRO A 65 -1.30 6.02 -5.37
CA PRO A 65 -2.27 6.75 -4.56
C PRO A 65 -3.00 5.81 -3.61
N ASN A 66 -3.98 6.34 -2.87
CA ASN A 66 -4.84 5.54 -2.01
C ASN A 66 -5.80 4.70 -2.85
N THR A 67 -5.39 3.48 -3.18
CA THR A 67 -6.16 2.47 -3.93
C THR A 67 -6.18 1.13 -3.21
N SER A 68 -7.10 0.26 -3.59
CA SER A 68 -7.16 -1.10 -3.04
C SER A 68 -5.91 -1.92 -3.37
N GLU A 69 -5.32 -1.73 -4.56
CA GLU A 69 -4.07 -2.37 -4.93
C GLU A 69 -2.91 -1.93 -4.02
N HIS A 70 -2.84 -0.63 -3.68
CA HIS A 70 -1.82 -0.14 -2.77
C HIS A 70 -2.02 -0.72 -1.34
N LEU A 71 -3.27 -0.81 -0.88
CA LEU A 71 -3.62 -1.47 0.38
C LEU A 71 -3.22 -2.95 0.37
N GLU A 72 -3.55 -3.69 -0.69
CA GLU A 72 -3.15 -5.09 -0.89
C GLU A 72 -1.62 -5.25 -0.84
N LEU A 73 -0.86 -4.34 -1.47
CA LEU A 73 0.60 -4.34 -1.48
C LEU A 73 1.20 -4.09 -0.10
N LEU A 74 0.65 -3.16 0.70
CA LEU A 74 1.14 -2.93 2.07
C LEU A 74 1.11 -4.21 2.89
N TYR A 75 -0.02 -4.94 2.88
CA TYR A 75 -0.15 -6.20 3.60
C TYR A 75 0.63 -7.34 2.95
N ALA A 76 0.68 -7.40 1.63
CA ALA A 76 1.42 -8.45 0.94
C ALA A 76 2.92 -8.39 1.20
N ILE A 77 3.50 -7.18 1.14
CA ILE A 77 4.94 -6.99 1.32
C ILE A 77 5.33 -7.23 2.78
N SER A 78 4.65 -6.59 3.72
CA SER A 78 4.93 -6.82 5.14
C SER A 78 4.59 -8.25 5.56
N GLY A 79 3.59 -8.87 4.93
CA GLY A 79 3.11 -10.20 5.27
C GLY A 79 4.11 -11.32 5.05
N PHE A 80 4.94 -11.29 4.02
CA PHE A 80 6.03 -12.27 3.87
C PHE A 80 7.30 -11.90 4.66
N GLY A 81 7.30 -10.76 5.35
CA GLY A 81 8.44 -10.23 6.09
C GLY A 81 9.32 -9.26 5.28
N GLY A 82 8.86 -8.80 4.12
CA GLY A 82 9.47 -7.71 3.39
C GLY A 82 9.15 -6.34 4.01
N VAL A 83 9.82 -5.30 3.55
CA VAL A 83 9.62 -3.92 4.00
C VAL A 83 8.95 -3.12 2.89
N ALA A 84 7.71 -2.67 3.10
CA ALA A 84 7.01 -1.83 2.15
C ALA A 84 7.60 -0.42 2.16
N HIS A 85 8.24 -0.02 1.06
CA HIS A 85 8.76 1.33 0.88
C HIS A 85 7.73 2.17 0.12
N THR A 86 7.02 3.02 0.84
CA THR A 86 6.01 3.90 0.24
C THR A 86 6.64 5.20 -0.23
N ILE A 87 6.67 5.39 -1.55
CA ILE A 87 7.39 6.47 -2.23
C ILE A 87 6.43 7.60 -2.58
N ASN A 88 6.79 8.82 -2.18
CA ASN A 88 6.02 10.02 -2.51
C ASN A 88 6.20 10.40 -4.00
N PRO A 89 5.15 10.31 -4.84
CA PRO A 89 5.23 10.64 -6.26
C PRO A 89 5.37 12.15 -6.56
N ARG A 90 5.30 13.00 -5.54
CA ARG A 90 5.44 14.47 -5.67
C ARG A 90 6.88 14.96 -5.49
N LEU A 91 7.80 14.07 -5.18
CA LEU A 91 9.24 14.38 -5.13
C LEU A 91 9.78 14.65 -6.53
N PHE A 92 10.90 15.38 -6.61
CA PHE A 92 11.63 15.53 -7.86
C PHE A 92 12.19 14.18 -8.30
N PRO A 93 12.32 13.94 -9.63
CA PRO A 93 12.82 12.65 -10.15
C PRO A 93 14.15 12.19 -9.53
N ASP A 94 15.09 13.11 -9.34
CA ASP A 94 16.40 12.80 -8.74
C ASP A 94 16.27 12.33 -7.28
N GLU A 95 15.33 12.92 -6.52
CA GLU A 95 15.04 12.47 -5.16
C GLU A 95 14.41 11.08 -5.14
N VAL A 96 13.50 10.79 -6.10
CA VAL A 96 12.92 9.46 -6.27
C VAL A 96 13.99 8.43 -6.58
N VAL A 97 14.92 8.73 -7.50
CA VAL A 97 16.08 7.86 -7.80
C VAL A 97 16.93 7.64 -6.56
N TYR A 98 17.25 8.71 -5.83
CA TYR A 98 18.03 8.63 -4.61
C TYR A 98 17.40 7.69 -3.58
N ILE A 99 16.11 7.87 -3.23
CA ILE A 99 15.48 7.06 -2.18
C ILE A 99 15.30 5.60 -2.57
N ILE A 100 15.04 5.31 -3.86
CA ILE A 100 14.97 3.95 -4.38
C ILE A 100 16.32 3.24 -4.23
N ASN A 101 17.41 3.88 -4.64
CA ASN A 101 18.74 3.32 -4.54
C ASN A 101 19.22 3.22 -3.10
N HIS A 102 18.97 4.26 -2.27
CA HIS A 102 19.34 4.26 -0.86
C HIS A 102 18.60 3.19 -0.07
N ALA A 103 17.31 2.96 -0.36
CA ALA A 103 16.54 1.86 0.21
C ALA A 103 16.97 0.49 -0.35
N CYS A 104 17.67 0.45 -1.48
CA CYS A 104 17.97 -0.76 -2.24
C CYS A 104 16.69 -1.54 -2.58
N ASP A 105 15.69 -0.86 -3.14
CA ASP A 105 14.43 -1.50 -3.56
C ASP A 105 14.70 -2.54 -4.64
N ARG A 106 14.19 -3.76 -4.46
CA ARG A 106 14.37 -4.84 -5.44
C ARG A 106 13.26 -4.88 -6.49
N ILE A 107 12.05 -4.53 -6.09
CA ILE A 107 10.88 -4.47 -6.97
C ILE A 107 10.17 -3.14 -6.75
N LEU A 108 9.63 -2.57 -7.82
CA LEU A 108 8.74 -1.40 -7.76
C LEU A 108 7.36 -1.77 -8.26
N PHE A 109 6.33 -1.29 -7.54
CA PHE A 109 4.95 -1.25 -7.99
C PHE A 109 4.56 0.20 -8.25
N VAL A 110 4.04 0.47 -9.44
CA VAL A 110 3.75 1.84 -9.88
C VAL A 110 2.34 1.96 -10.41
N ASP A 111 1.58 2.90 -9.87
CA ASP A 111 0.26 3.22 -10.40
C ASP A 111 0.38 3.91 -11.77
N PRO A 112 -0.51 3.63 -12.72
CA PRO A 112 -0.53 4.26 -14.03
C PRO A 112 -0.45 5.79 -14.02
N ALA A 113 -1.02 6.43 -12.99
CA ALA A 113 -0.97 7.88 -12.83
C ALA A 113 0.45 8.44 -12.64
N TYR A 114 1.39 7.60 -12.18
CA TYR A 114 2.76 8.01 -11.81
C TYR A 114 3.85 7.37 -12.64
N VAL A 115 3.52 6.57 -13.63
CA VAL A 115 4.51 5.92 -14.52
C VAL A 115 5.46 6.93 -15.17
N GLY A 116 4.98 8.16 -15.45
CA GLY A 116 5.78 9.23 -16.01
C GLY A 116 7.04 9.58 -15.21
N ILE A 117 7.03 9.38 -13.88
CA ILE A 117 8.17 9.64 -13.01
C ILE A 117 9.36 8.70 -13.34
N LEU A 118 9.06 7.49 -13.80
CA LEU A 118 10.08 6.47 -14.10
C LEU A 118 10.60 6.55 -15.53
N ILE A 119 9.88 7.25 -16.42
CA ILE A 119 10.29 7.41 -17.82
C ILE A 119 11.60 8.20 -17.87
N GLY A 120 12.61 7.61 -18.53
CA GLY A 120 13.95 8.21 -18.64
C GLY A 120 14.88 7.96 -17.43
N HIS A 121 14.38 7.49 -16.29
CA HIS A 121 15.17 7.26 -15.07
C HIS A 121 15.44 5.78 -14.76
N ARG A 122 14.78 4.85 -15.48
CA ARG A 122 14.92 3.40 -15.22
C ARG A 122 16.37 2.91 -15.15
N HIS A 123 17.24 3.45 -16.00
CA HIS A 123 18.65 3.10 -16.07
C HIS A 123 19.49 3.57 -14.87
N LEU A 124 18.93 4.45 -14.03
CA LEU A 124 19.55 4.96 -12.80
C LEU A 124 19.23 4.11 -11.56
N PHE A 125 18.29 3.18 -11.67
CA PHE A 125 17.92 2.31 -10.54
C PHE A 125 18.89 1.12 -10.46
N GLU A 126 19.76 1.13 -9.44
CA GLU A 126 20.86 0.18 -9.30
C GLU A 126 20.38 -1.21 -8.81
N SER A 127 19.40 -1.25 -7.90
CA SER A 127 18.94 -2.47 -7.24
C SER A 127 17.64 -3.03 -7.79
N VAL A 128 16.90 -2.27 -8.61
CA VAL A 128 15.56 -2.65 -9.06
C VAL A 128 15.63 -3.70 -10.17
N GLU A 129 15.18 -4.90 -9.85
CA GLU A 129 15.15 -6.04 -10.77
C GLU A 129 13.91 -6.00 -11.69
N ARG A 130 12.74 -5.62 -11.14
CA ARG A 130 11.46 -5.63 -11.85
C ARG A 130 10.58 -4.44 -11.48
N ILE A 131 9.74 -4.02 -12.42
CA ILE A 131 8.75 -2.96 -12.20
C ILE A 131 7.38 -3.50 -12.67
N TYR A 132 6.39 -3.40 -11.78
CA TYR A 132 5.01 -3.82 -12.03
C TYR A 132 4.09 -2.61 -12.06
N ILE A 133 3.22 -2.57 -13.06
CA ILE A 133 2.15 -1.57 -13.13
C ILE A 133 0.92 -2.11 -12.43
N THR A 134 0.33 -1.31 -11.52
CA THR A 134 -0.95 -1.61 -10.88
C THR A 134 -2.12 -1.29 -11.81
N GLY A 135 -3.32 -1.77 -11.47
CA GLY A 135 -4.51 -1.53 -12.27
C GLY A 135 -4.65 -2.46 -13.50
N PRO A 136 -5.61 -2.17 -14.39
CA PRO A 136 -5.93 -3.06 -15.50
C PRO A 136 -4.87 -3.04 -16.62
N LYS A 137 -4.68 -4.19 -17.28
CA LYS A 137 -3.71 -4.38 -18.38
C LYS A 137 -3.88 -3.43 -19.59
N GLN A 138 -5.05 -2.85 -19.78
CA GLN A 138 -5.39 -2.05 -20.95
C GLN A 138 -4.91 -0.59 -20.88
N ASN A 139 -4.00 -0.29 -19.97
CA ASN A 139 -3.42 1.04 -19.90
C ASN A 139 -2.43 1.25 -21.04
N GLU A 140 -2.79 2.09 -22.02
CA GLU A 140 -1.96 2.39 -23.19
C GLU A 140 -0.58 2.94 -22.83
N ILE A 141 -0.46 3.60 -21.69
CA ILE A 141 0.81 4.15 -21.20
C ILE A 141 1.74 2.98 -20.82
N ALA A 142 1.22 2.00 -20.08
CA ALA A 142 1.99 0.83 -19.66
C ALA A 142 2.41 -0.06 -20.84
N ALA A 143 1.54 -0.20 -21.86
CA ALA A 143 1.85 -0.98 -23.05
C ALA A 143 3.01 -0.41 -23.89
N ARG A 144 3.35 0.88 -23.72
CA ARG A 144 4.47 1.55 -24.42
C ARG A 144 5.80 1.43 -23.70
N MET A 145 5.82 0.87 -22.49
CA MET A 145 7.03 0.81 -21.66
C MET A 145 7.65 -0.59 -21.71
N ASN A 146 8.69 -0.74 -22.51
CA ASN A 146 9.48 -1.96 -22.55
C ASN A 146 10.09 -2.28 -21.16
N GLY A 147 9.89 -3.52 -20.68
CA GLY A 147 10.46 -3.99 -19.43
C GLY A 147 9.59 -3.78 -18.18
N PHE A 148 8.31 -3.38 -18.35
CA PHE A 148 7.32 -3.34 -17.28
C PHE A 148 6.38 -4.54 -17.39
N GLU A 149 6.05 -5.11 -16.24
CA GLU A 149 5.07 -6.20 -16.09
C GLU A 149 3.78 -5.66 -15.44
N PHE A 150 2.73 -6.46 -15.37
CA PHE A 150 1.49 -6.07 -14.70
C PHE A 150 1.28 -6.82 -13.39
N LEU A 151 0.78 -6.11 -12.37
CA LEU A 151 0.42 -6.68 -11.07
C LEU A 151 -0.57 -7.85 -11.23
N VAL A 152 -1.54 -7.74 -12.14
CA VAL A 152 -2.53 -8.80 -12.38
C VAL A 152 -1.88 -10.10 -12.86
N ASP A 153 -0.82 -10.04 -13.67
CA ASP A 153 -0.08 -11.22 -14.12
C ASP A 153 0.78 -11.83 -13.00
N LEU A 154 1.27 -11.00 -12.11
CA LEU A 154 1.99 -11.46 -10.92
C LEU A 154 1.03 -12.19 -9.96
N LEU A 155 -0.17 -11.64 -9.75
CA LEU A 155 -1.21 -12.27 -8.94
C LEU A 155 -1.58 -13.67 -9.43
N GLU A 156 -1.66 -13.90 -10.76
CA GLU A 156 -1.96 -15.21 -11.32
C GLU A 156 -0.92 -16.28 -10.96
N LYS A 157 0.32 -15.89 -10.67
CA LYS A 157 1.42 -16.76 -10.25
C LYS A 157 1.41 -17.09 -8.75
N GLY A 158 0.60 -16.35 -7.98
CA GLY A 158 0.50 -16.51 -6.52
C GLY A 158 -0.34 -17.73 -6.13
N ASP A 159 -0.04 -18.25 -4.94
CA ASP A 159 -0.80 -19.32 -4.31
C ASP A 159 -1.88 -18.70 -3.41
N PRO A 160 -3.18 -19.00 -3.61
CA PRO A 160 -4.26 -18.49 -2.77
C PRO A 160 -4.21 -19.04 -1.34
N ASP A 161 -3.62 -20.23 -1.15
CA ASP A 161 -3.53 -20.92 0.13
C ASP A 161 -2.19 -20.66 0.85
N TYR A 162 -1.42 -19.67 0.37
CA TYR A 162 -0.15 -19.29 0.99
C TYR A 162 -0.33 -18.90 2.45
N ALA A 163 0.31 -19.64 3.35
CA ALA A 163 0.39 -19.29 4.76
C ALA A 163 1.54 -18.30 4.99
N TRP A 164 1.24 -17.15 5.55
CA TRP A 164 2.30 -16.22 5.95
C TRP A 164 3.24 -16.83 6.99
N PRO A 165 4.54 -16.55 6.92
CA PRO A 165 5.50 -17.02 7.89
C PRO A 165 5.26 -16.39 9.26
N GLU A 166 5.78 -17.04 10.31
CA GLU A 166 5.93 -16.38 11.61
C GLU A 166 6.97 -15.26 11.50
N LEU A 167 6.60 -14.08 11.97
CA LEU A 167 7.43 -12.87 11.96
C LEU A 167 7.67 -12.39 13.39
N ASP A 168 8.83 -11.80 13.62
CA ASP A 168 9.10 -11.06 14.85
C ASP A 168 8.37 -9.71 14.79
N GLU A 169 7.72 -9.33 15.87
CA GLU A 169 7.03 -8.04 15.97
C GLU A 169 7.95 -6.82 15.87
N GLU A 170 9.24 -7.00 16.14
CA GLU A 170 10.27 -5.98 16.00
C GLU A 170 10.86 -5.89 14.58
N ASP A 171 10.52 -6.83 13.68
CA ASP A 171 10.92 -6.76 12.28
C ASP A 171 10.35 -5.48 11.63
N ALA A 172 11.13 -4.88 10.75
CA ALA A 172 10.67 -3.74 9.95
C ALA A 172 9.58 -4.20 8.97
N ALA A 173 8.44 -3.50 8.95
CA ALA A 173 7.32 -3.77 8.06
C ALA A 173 7.18 -2.70 6.97
N VAL A 174 7.50 -1.44 7.30
CA VAL A 174 7.35 -0.30 6.40
C VAL A 174 8.52 0.66 6.56
N VAL A 175 8.91 1.32 5.45
CA VAL A 175 9.80 2.48 5.46
C VAL A 175 9.15 3.64 4.69
N CYS A 176 9.19 4.83 5.29
CA CYS A 176 8.78 6.07 4.65
C CYS A 176 9.96 7.05 4.66
N TYR A 177 10.19 7.74 3.54
CA TYR A 177 11.21 8.78 3.49
C TYR A 177 10.61 10.14 3.81
N THR A 178 11.33 10.90 4.63
CA THR A 178 11.00 12.29 4.93
C THR A 178 11.96 13.20 4.18
N SER A 179 11.44 14.30 3.61
CA SER A 179 12.29 15.39 3.13
C SER A 179 12.98 16.00 4.34
N GLY A 180 14.27 15.73 4.50
CA GLY A 180 15.05 16.36 5.56
C GLY A 180 15.06 17.88 5.38
N THR A 181 14.91 18.64 6.47
CA THR A 181 15.07 20.11 6.45
C THR A 181 16.51 20.54 6.14
N THR A 182 17.45 19.60 6.25
CA THR A 182 18.89 19.81 5.99
C THR A 182 19.50 18.50 5.50
N GLY A 183 19.75 18.41 4.18
CA GLY A 183 20.44 17.27 3.56
C GLY A 183 19.52 16.26 2.87
N ASP A 184 20.07 15.10 2.56
CA ASP A 184 19.37 14.04 1.81
C ASP A 184 18.17 13.46 2.56
N PRO A 185 17.15 12.97 1.83
CA PRO A 185 15.99 12.31 2.43
C PRO A 185 16.40 11.14 3.35
N LYS A 186 15.72 11.01 4.49
CA LYS A 186 15.99 9.96 5.48
C LYS A 186 14.84 8.97 5.56
N GLY A 187 15.17 7.67 5.56
CA GLY A 187 14.20 6.60 5.75
C GLY A 187 13.86 6.41 7.23
N VAL A 188 12.57 6.42 7.55
CA VAL A 188 12.05 6.09 8.88
C VAL A 188 11.42 4.69 8.80
N LEU A 189 11.96 3.75 9.58
CA LEU A 189 11.48 2.38 9.66
C LEU A 189 10.39 2.26 10.74
N TYR A 190 9.32 1.54 10.39
CA TYR A 190 8.26 1.15 11.29
C TYR A 190 8.26 -0.36 11.45
N SER A 191 8.37 -0.86 12.69
CA SER A 191 8.24 -2.29 12.97
C SER A 191 6.76 -2.70 12.94
N HIS A 192 6.51 -4.00 12.79
CA HIS A 192 5.16 -4.57 12.90
C HIS A 192 4.48 -4.11 14.20
N LYS A 193 5.17 -4.25 15.34
CA LYS A 193 4.68 -3.82 16.65
C LYS A 193 4.31 -2.34 16.69
N SER A 194 5.17 -1.46 16.17
CA SER A 194 4.90 -0.02 16.17
C SER A 194 3.62 0.31 15.38
N ILE A 195 3.37 -0.39 14.26
CA ILE A 195 2.16 -0.24 13.45
C ILE A 195 0.92 -0.72 14.21
N VAL A 196 0.97 -1.91 14.82
CA VAL A 196 -0.18 -2.47 15.56
C VAL A 196 -0.52 -1.63 16.78
N VAL A 197 0.50 -1.21 17.56
CA VAL A 197 0.30 -0.33 18.72
C VAL A 197 -0.28 1.01 18.28
N HIS A 198 0.25 1.61 17.21
CA HIS A 198 -0.29 2.85 16.66
C HIS A 198 -1.75 2.68 16.20
N ALA A 199 -2.08 1.63 15.45
CA ALA A 199 -3.45 1.33 15.03
C ALA A 199 -4.41 1.22 16.23
N SER A 200 -3.96 0.60 17.33
CA SER A 200 -4.74 0.52 18.57
C SER A 200 -4.97 1.90 19.18
N VAL A 201 -3.92 2.72 19.26
CA VAL A 201 -4.00 4.06 19.88
C VAL A 201 -4.89 4.99 19.08
N VAL A 202 -4.78 5.02 17.75
CA VAL A 202 -5.61 5.91 16.92
C VAL A 202 -7.09 5.49 16.90
N SER A 203 -7.40 4.24 17.25
CA SER A 203 -8.78 3.76 17.37
C SER A 203 -9.44 4.12 18.70
N LEU A 204 -8.68 4.61 19.70
CA LEU A 204 -9.23 4.98 21.01
C LEU A 204 -10.20 6.18 20.93
N PRO A 205 -11.16 6.29 21.91
CA PRO A 205 -12.14 7.38 21.94
C PRO A 205 -11.54 8.79 21.94
N ASP A 206 -10.38 8.98 22.58
CA ASP A 206 -9.69 10.27 22.64
C ASP A 206 -8.77 10.55 21.45
N SER A 207 -8.83 9.73 20.40
CA SER A 207 -8.12 9.88 19.14
C SER A 207 -9.12 9.95 17.98
N PHE A 208 -9.05 9.04 17.02
CA PHE A 208 -10.01 9.00 15.89
C PHE A 208 -11.33 8.32 16.25
N CYS A 209 -11.40 7.62 17.35
CA CYS A 209 -12.61 6.92 17.82
C CYS A 209 -13.21 5.98 16.76
N LEU A 210 -12.33 5.24 16.06
CA LEU A 210 -12.76 4.37 14.96
C LEU A 210 -13.52 3.14 15.44
N SER A 211 -14.56 2.79 14.71
CA SER A 211 -15.37 1.62 14.96
C SER A 211 -15.74 0.89 13.67
N ALA A 212 -16.29 -0.33 13.80
CA ALA A 212 -16.79 -1.12 12.66
C ALA A 212 -17.97 -0.46 11.91
N THR A 213 -18.63 0.52 12.53
CA THR A 213 -19.76 1.24 11.91
C THR A 213 -19.33 2.44 11.08
N ASP A 214 -18.04 2.79 11.12
CA ASP A 214 -17.54 3.94 10.40
C ASP A 214 -17.28 3.66 8.93
N THR A 215 -17.47 4.69 8.12
CA THR A 215 -17.02 4.78 6.74
C THR A 215 -15.89 5.80 6.67
N VAL A 216 -14.67 5.31 6.53
CA VAL A 216 -13.44 6.11 6.64
C VAL A 216 -12.87 6.41 5.27
N MET A 217 -12.55 7.67 5.00
CA MET A 217 -11.89 8.09 3.76
C MET A 217 -10.54 8.75 4.06
N PRO A 218 -9.41 8.04 4.03
CA PRO A 218 -8.10 8.64 4.21
C PRO A 218 -7.78 9.58 3.03
N VAL A 219 -7.85 10.89 3.26
CA VAL A 219 -7.42 11.90 2.29
C VAL A 219 -5.90 12.05 2.29
N VAL A 220 -5.28 11.87 3.47
CA VAL A 220 -3.82 11.81 3.58
C VAL A 220 -3.32 10.59 2.79
N PRO A 221 -2.31 10.77 1.91
CA PRO A 221 -1.83 9.67 1.09
C PRO A 221 -1.16 8.55 1.89
N MET A 222 -1.37 7.29 1.48
CA MET A 222 -0.71 6.13 2.08
C MET A 222 0.82 6.14 1.90
N PHE A 223 1.33 6.86 0.91
CA PHE A 223 2.77 7.06 0.76
C PHE A 223 3.37 8.06 1.77
N HIS A 224 2.55 8.75 2.56
CA HIS A 224 2.99 9.65 3.63
C HIS A 224 2.52 9.13 4.99
N VAL A 225 3.46 8.65 5.80
CA VAL A 225 3.21 8.06 7.14
C VAL A 225 2.06 7.05 7.12
N ASN A 226 1.92 6.30 6.00
CA ASN A 226 0.85 5.33 5.74
C ASN A 226 -0.56 5.88 6.07
N ALA A 227 -0.87 7.11 5.61
CA ALA A 227 -2.14 7.78 5.90
C ALA A 227 -2.47 7.78 7.41
N TRP A 228 -1.48 8.11 8.25
CA TRP A 228 -1.60 8.11 9.72
C TRP A 228 -2.08 6.77 10.30
N GLY A 229 -1.69 5.67 9.68
CA GLY A 229 -2.04 4.31 10.12
C GLY A 229 -3.48 3.91 9.87
N ILE A 230 -4.29 4.71 9.20
CA ILE A 230 -5.70 4.41 8.87
C ILE A 230 -5.88 3.04 8.18
N PRO A 231 -5.05 2.62 7.20
CA PRO A 231 -5.17 1.30 6.60
C PRO A 231 -5.12 0.14 7.61
N TYR A 232 -4.32 0.30 8.65
CA TYR A 232 -4.13 -0.71 9.70
C TYR A 232 -5.19 -0.61 10.80
N ALA A 233 -5.54 0.59 11.22
CA ALA A 233 -6.60 0.84 12.19
C ALA A 233 -7.96 0.39 11.65
N SER A 234 -8.25 0.66 10.37
CA SER A 234 -9.49 0.22 9.72
C SER A 234 -9.60 -1.31 9.63
N ALA A 235 -8.49 -2.02 9.39
CA ALA A 235 -8.47 -3.48 9.44
C ALA A 235 -8.70 -4.01 10.86
N MET A 236 -8.12 -3.35 11.86
CA MET A 236 -8.27 -3.73 13.27
C MET A 236 -9.73 -3.64 13.74
N VAL A 237 -10.45 -2.59 13.37
CA VAL A 237 -11.85 -2.38 13.80
C VAL A 237 -12.87 -2.90 12.78
N GLY A 238 -12.45 -3.20 11.56
CA GLY A 238 -13.35 -3.67 10.49
C GLY A 238 -14.19 -2.56 9.87
N SER A 239 -13.73 -1.30 9.86
CA SER A 239 -14.46 -0.19 9.26
C SER A 239 -14.47 -0.29 7.72
N ARG A 240 -15.49 0.34 7.10
CA ARG A 240 -15.56 0.51 5.65
C ARG A 240 -14.51 1.53 5.21
N LEU A 241 -13.76 1.23 4.13
CA LEU A 241 -12.78 2.15 3.56
C LEU A 241 -13.22 2.70 2.22
N ILE A 242 -13.03 4.01 2.04
CA ILE A 242 -13.19 4.71 0.77
C ILE A 242 -11.83 5.28 0.38
N LEU A 243 -11.23 4.72 -0.65
CA LEU A 243 -9.89 5.08 -1.12
C LEU A 243 -10.04 6.01 -2.34
N PRO A 244 -9.77 7.32 -2.20
CA PRO A 244 -10.14 8.33 -3.19
C PRO A 244 -9.29 8.29 -4.48
N GLY A 245 -8.23 7.49 -4.51
CA GLY A 245 -7.33 7.43 -5.66
C GLY A 245 -6.51 8.71 -5.84
N PRO A 246 -6.12 9.05 -7.09
CA PRO A 246 -5.27 10.21 -7.36
C PRO A 246 -6.01 11.55 -7.40
N ASN A 247 -7.36 11.56 -7.51
CA ASN A 247 -8.17 12.76 -7.70
C ASN A 247 -8.53 13.38 -6.34
N LEU A 248 -7.65 14.22 -5.81
CA LEU A 248 -7.78 14.83 -4.48
C LEU A 248 -8.23 16.29 -4.51
N ASP A 249 -8.88 16.75 -5.59
CA ASP A 249 -9.50 18.06 -5.63
C ASP A 249 -10.79 18.10 -4.78
N GLY A 250 -11.15 19.31 -4.29
CA GLY A 250 -12.25 19.45 -3.34
C GLY A 250 -13.61 18.96 -3.88
N GLN A 251 -13.89 19.12 -5.18
CA GLN A 251 -15.14 18.68 -5.79
C GLN A 251 -15.22 17.15 -5.84
N SER A 252 -14.15 16.48 -6.25
CA SER A 252 -14.04 15.02 -6.29
C SER A 252 -14.20 14.43 -4.91
N LEU A 253 -13.50 14.99 -3.91
CA LEU A 253 -13.55 14.52 -2.53
C LEU A 253 -14.93 14.68 -1.90
N ILE A 254 -15.54 15.87 -1.98
CA ILE A 254 -16.88 16.13 -1.41
C ILE A 254 -17.93 15.25 -2.11
N GLY A 255 -17.86 15.10 -3.44
CA GLY A 255 -18.75 14.21 -4.18
C GLY A 255 -18.67 12.78 -3.67
N LEU A 256 -17.45 12.25 -3.50
CA LEU A 256 -17.22 10.89 -3.02
C LEU A 256 -17.65 10.71 -1.55
N MET A 257 -17.37 11.70 -0.68
CA MET A 257 -17.81 11.69 0.72
C MET A 257 -19.33 11.57 0.84
N ASN A 258 -20.07 12.40 0.08
CA ASN A 258 -21.53 12.40 0.10
C ASN A 258 -22.11 11.09 -0.46
N GLU A 259 -21.57 10.62 -1.59
CA GLU A 259 -22.01 9.36 -2.22
C GLU A 259 -21.79 8.14 -1.32
N ALA A 260 -20.64 8.08 -0.65
CA ALA A 260 -20.27 6.93 0.16
C ALA A 260 -20.78 7.00 1.61
N GLY A 261 -21.31 8.15 2.05
CA GLY A 261 -21.73 8.36 3.44
C GLY A 261 -20.54 8.32 4.40
N VAL A 262 -19.45 9.02 4.05
CA VAL A 262 -18.24 9.05 4.87
C VAL A 262 -18.52 9.68 6.23
N THR A 263 -18.16 8.98 7.31
CA THR A 263 -18.30 9.44 8.70
C THR A 263 -17.02 10.09 9.21
N MET A 264 -15.86 9.74 8.59
CA MET A 264 -14.54 10.25 8.97
C MET A 264 -13.65 10.41 7.74
N ALA A 265 -12.94 11.56 7.63
CA ALA A 265 -11.96 11.85 6.58
C ALA A 265 -10.75 12.61 7.14
#